data_eb3bdddfceb2368af30dcf95773f0773
#
_entry.id   eb3bdddfceb2368af30dcf95773f0773
#
_cell.length_a   1.000
_cell.length_b   1.000
_cell.length_c   1.000
_cell.angle_alpha   90.00
_cell.angle_beta   90.00
_cell.angle_gamma   90.00
#
_symmetry.space_group_name_H-M   'P 1'
#
loop_
_entity.id
_entity.type
_entity.pdbx_description
1 polymer ?
#
loop_
_entity_poly.entity_id
_entity_poly.type
_entity_poly.pdbx_seq_one_letter_code
_entity_poly.pdbx_strand_id
1 'polypeptide(L)'
;RIGRKPVIALGIAGLALSFFLMALATQLWMLFAARIIGGFLSSANMPTIMAYVADITSEEDRGKGMGIIGAAIGLGFVFGPAIGGVFSKTSLEMPFYIAGISSLITFLLVLFVLKESLTEEARGQHAGKRPPMREALNGPSSMLFFLQLFVSLSLSGLEATFAYFAADTAGLGTVELGYIFMIMGLAGAIVQGGLVGRLTKKFGEPFVIQLGVAVSALGFFLILFVDDFLTATIFLSIFGIGNGVIRPSVAALLTKKATAGYGSATGLLSSFDSLGRIIGPPLGGWLFSIAIGLPYISGILLSVI
;
A
#
# COMPACT_ATOMS: atom_id res chain seq x y z
N ARG A 1 0.59 25.08 -10.02
CA ARG A 1 0.57 26.48 -9.59
C ARG A 1 1.17 26.66 -8.18
N ILE A 2 1.03 25.68 -7.32
CA ILE A 2 1.64 25.62 -5.97
C ILE A 2 2.92 24.78 -6.10
N GLY A 3 4.02 25.14 -5.42
CA GLY A 3 5.28 24.40 -5.45
C GLY A 3 5.14 22.97 -4.90
N ARG A 4 6.15 22.13 -5.10
CA ARG A 4 6.18 20.75 -4.58
C ARG A 4 6.32 20.72 -3.06
N LYS A 5 7.24 21.52 -2.52
CA LYS A 5 7.52 21.60 -1.07
C LYS A 5 6.29 21.96 -0.24
N PRO A 6 5.48 22.99 -0.54
CA PRO A 6 4.29 23.33 0.25
C PRO A 6 3.25 22.21 0.27
N VAL A 7 3.07 21.50 -0.86
CA VAL A 7 2.11 20.38 -0.95
C VAL A 7 2.57 19.19 -0.11
N ILE A 8 3.85 18.83 -0.16
CA ILE A 8 4.44 17.78 0.66
C ILE A 8 4.34 18.16 2.15
N ALA A 9 4.70 19.40 2.51
CA ALA A 9 4.61 19.89 3.88
C ALA A 9 3.18 19.82 4.43
N LEU A 10 2.20 20.31 3.66
CA LEU A 10 0.78 20.24 4.04
C LEU A 10 0.31 18.80 4.24
N GLY A 11 0.70 17.89 3.34
CA GLY A 11 0.32 16.49 3.42
C GLY A 11 0.89 15.79 4.66
N ILE A 12 2.15 16.05 5.00
CA ILE A 12 2.79 15.46 6.20
C ILE A 12 2.23 16.09 7.47
N ALA A 13 1.98 17.40 7.49
CA ALA A 13 1.31 18.06 8.62
C ALA A 13 -0.11 17.49 8.85
N GLY A 14 -0.84 17.22 7.76
CA GLY A 14 -2.15 16.58 7.80
C GLY A 14 -2.09 15.15 8.39
N LEU A 15 -1.06 14.37 8.05
CA LEU A 15 -0.83 13.06 8.64
C LEU A 15 -0.50 13.16 10.14
N ALA A 16 0.40 14.07 10.54
CA ALA A 16 0.72 14.30 11.94
C ALA A 16 -0.53 14.67 12.75
N LEU A 17 -1.33 15.61 12.25
CA LEU A 17 -2.60 16.02 12.85
C LEU A 17 -3.55 14.83 12.98
N SER A 18 -3.72 14.04 11.92
CA SER A 18 -4.59 12.85 11.93
C SER A 18 -4.17 11.85 13.00
N PHE A 19 -2.88 11.55 13.13
CA PHE A 19 -2.40 10.61 14.13
C PHE A 19 -2.59 11.14 15.56
N PHE A 20 -2.35 12.41 15.83
CA PHE A 20 -2.64 12.99 17.14
C PHE A 20 -4.14 12.98 17.46
N LEU A 21 -5.00 13.29 16.49
CA LEU A 21 -6.46 13.21 16.66
C LEU A 21 -6.91 11.76 16.93
N MET A 22 -6.29 10.77 16.30
CA MET A 22 -6.56 9.36 16.58
C MET A 22 -6.11 8.95 17.98
N ALA A 23 -4.94 9.41 18.42
CA ALA A 23 -4.44 9.15 19.77
C ALA A 23 -5.34 9.74 20.86
N LEU A 24 -6.02 10.86 20.58
CA LEU A 24 -6.93 11.55 21.52
C LEU A 24 -8.39 11.12 21.37
N ALA A 25 -8.70 10.21 20.43
CA ALA A 25 -10.06 9.80 20.14
C ALA A 25 -10.62 8.90 21.25
N THR A 26 -11.73 9.33 21.85
CA THR A 26 -12.48 8.56 22.86
C THR A 26 -13.76 7.95 22.31
N GLN A 27 -14.15 8.30 21.09
CA GLN A 27 -15.36 7.83 20.43
C GLN A 27 -15.09 7.46 18.97
N LEU A 28 -15.86 6.51 18.46
CA LEU A 28 -15.67 5.97 17.09
C LEU A 28 -15.76 7.05 16.01
N TRP A 29 -16.68 8.00 16.10
CA TRP A 29 -16.80 9.07 15.11
C TRP A 29 -15.56 9.98 15.03
N MET A 30 -14.84 10.15 16.16
CA MET A 30 -13.58 10.92 16.19
C MET A 30 -12.49 10.24 15.35
N LEU A 31 -12.42 8.90 15.36
CA LEU A 31 -11.51 8.14 14.50
C LEU A 31 -11.82 8.35 13.02
N PHE A 32 -13.12 8.32 12.66
CA PHE A 32 -13.53 8.64 11.28
C PHE A 32 -13.18 10.07 10.89
N ALA A 33 -13.47 11.04 11.75
CA ALA A 33 -13.12 12.45 11.50
C ALA A 33 -11.61 12.64 11.31
N ALA A 34 -10.78 12.05 12.19
CA ALA A 34 -9.34 12.09 12.11
C ALA A 34 -8.82 11.51 10.77
N ARG A 35 -9.37 10.38 10.33
CA ARG A 35 -9.01 9.74 9.06
C ARG A 35 -9.46 10.54 7.84
N ILE A 36 -10.63 11.15 7.87
CA ILE A 36 -11.13 12.01 6.79
C ILE A 36 -10.22 13.24 6.64
N ILE A 37 -9.91 13.92 7.75
CA ILE A 37 -9.01 15.09 7.74
C ILE A 37 -7.62 14.71 7.23
N GLY A 38 -7.03 13.65 7.77
CA GLY A 38 -5.72 13.17 7.35
C GLY A 38 -5.69 12.76 5.88
N GLY A 39 -6.68 11.99 5.44
CA GLY A 39 -6.79 11.54 4.05
C GLY A 39 -6.94 12.69 3.06
N PHE A 40 -7.79 13.69 3.38
CA PHE A 40 -7.97 14.87 2.54
C PHE A 40 -6.68 15.69 2.40
N LEU A 41 -6.01 15.98 3.52
CA LEU A 41 -4.79 16.79 3.52
C LEU A 41 -3.60 16.05 2.90
N SER A 42 -3.50 14.73 3.07
CA SER A 42 -2.37 13.93 2.57
C SER A 42 -2.57 13.32 1.18
N SER A 43 -3.73 13.46 0.57
CA SER A 43 -4.09 12.80 -0.71
C SER A 43 -3.11 13.10 -1.85
N ALA A 44 -2.58 14.32 -1.94
CA ALA A 44 -1.63 14.74 -2.95
C ALA A 44 -0.17 14.40 -2.61
N ASN A 45 0.13 13.83 -1.44
CA ASN A 45 1.48 13.70 -0.92
C ASN A 45 2.33 12.76 -1.80
N MET A 46 1.89 11.52 -1.99
CA MET A 46 2.62 10.52 -2.78
C MET A 46 2.86 10.95 -4.24
N PRO A 47 1.85 11.41 -5.00
CA PRO A 47 2.07 11.91 -6.35
C PRO A 47 3.07 13.08 -6.38
N THR A 48 3.02 13.96 -5.38
CA THR A 48 3.93 15.11 -5.30
C THR A 48 5.36 14.70 -4.95
N ILE A 49 5.56 13.71 -4.05
CA ILE A 49 6.88 13.15 -3.74
C ILE A 49 7.50 12.50 -4.99
N MET A 50 6.73 11.70 -5.72
CA MET A 50 7.21 11.09 -6.97
C MET A 50 7.60 12.14 -8.01
N ALA A 51 6.79 13.21 -8.15
CA ALA A 51 7.10 14.31 -9.04
C ALA A 51 8.34 15.09 -8.56
N TYR A 52 8.49 15.32 -7.26
CA TYR A 52 9.67 15.95 -6.68
C TYR A 52 10.95 15.18 -6.99
N VAL A 53 10.95 13.85 -6.80
CA VAL A 53 12.09 12.99 -7.15
C VAL A 53 12.40 13.08 -8.64
N ALA A 54 11.37 13.08 -9.50
CA ALA A 54 11.56 13.23 -10.94
C ALA A 54 12.17 14.59 -11.33
N ASP A 55 11.83 15.66 -10.58
CA ASP A 55 12.35 17.00 -10.83
C ASP A 55 13.83 17.16 -10.44
N ILE A 56 14.29 16.46 -9.38
CA ILE A 56 15.67 16.58 -8.85
C ILE A 56 16.64 15.51 -9.37
N THR A 57 16.17 14.53 -10.16
CA THR A 57 17.00 13.46 -10.72
C THR A 57 17.13 13.60 -12.24
N SER A 58 18.30 13.25 -12.78
CA SER A 58 18.47 13.08 -14.23
C SER A 58 17.62 11.94 -14.76
N GLU A 59 17.41 11.86 -16.08
CA GLU A 59 16.66 10.74 -16.68
C GLU A 59 17.32 9.38 -16.39
N GLU A 60 18.65 9.33 -16.34
CA GLU A 60 19.44 8.14 -16.04
C GLU A 60 19.29 7.69 -14.58
N ASP A 61 19.29 8.64 -13.62
CA ASP A 61 19.21 8.36 -12.18
C ASP A 61 17.78 8.29 -11.64
N ARG A 62 16.76 8.61 -12.45
CA ARG A 62 15.36 8.62 -12.04
C ARG A 62 14.90 7.27 -11.47
N GLY A 63 15.32 6.18 -12.13
CA GLY A 63 15.00 4.82 -11.65
C GLY A 63 15.57 4.54 -10.25
N LYS A 64 16.78 5.01 -9.96
CA LYS A 64 17.42 4.88 -8.64
C LYS A 64 16.69 5.72 -7.60
N GLY A 65 16.33 6.97 -7.92
CA GLY A 65 15.55 7.84 -7.03
C GLY A 65 14.19 7.24 -6.66
N MET A 66 13.45 6.73 -7.64
CA MET A 66 12.17 6.04 -7.40
C MET A 66 12.35 4.74 -6.60
N GLY A 67 13.46 4.02 -6.82
CA GLY A 67 13.83 2.83 -6.06
C GLY A 67 14.04 3.12 -4.57
N ILE A 68 14.68 4.24 -4.22
CA ILE A 68 14.87 4.68 -2.83
C ILE A 68 13.52 4.94 -2.15
N ILE A 69 12.58 5.61 -2.83
CA ILE A 69 11.22 5.82 -2.30
C ILE A 69 10.51 4.49 -2.09
N GLY A 70 10.60 3.58 -3.07
CA GLY A 70 10.04 2.23 -2.94
C GLY A 70 10.62 1.45 -1.76
N ALA A 71 11.92 1.51 -1.55
CA ALA A 71 12.60 0.88 -0.41
C ALA A 71 12.14 1.50 0.93
N ALA A 72 12.01 2.82 1.01
CA ALA A 72 11.51 3.49 2.21
C ALA A 72 10.07 3.09 2.56
N ILE A 73 9.19 2.97 1.55
CA ILE A 73 7.82 2.46 1.72
C ILE A 73 7.86 1.02 2.22
N GLY A 74 8.69 0.17 1.61
CA GLY A 74 8.87 -1.24 2.03
C GLY A 74 9.34 -1.36 3.47
N LEU A 75 10.31 -0.57 3.90
CA LEU A 75 10.77 -0.52 5.30
C LEU A 75 9.63 -0.09 6.24
N GLY A 76 8.79 0.87 5.83
CA GLY A 76 7.61 1.27 6.59
C GLY A 76 6.62 0.12 6.79
N PHE A 77 6.37 -0.68 5.76
CA PHE A 77 5.51 -1.87 5.85
C PHE A 77 6.12 -2.98 6.72
N VAL A 78 7.44 -3.11 6.75
CA VAL A 78 8.13 -4.10 7.60
C VAL A 78 8.13 -3.69 9.06
N PHE A 79 8.57 -2.46 9.36
CA PHE A 79 8.76 -2.01 10.74
C PHE A 79 7.50 -1.41 11.37
N GLY A 80 6.58 -0.86 10.57
CA GLY A 80 5.35 -0.23 11.05
C GLY A 80 4.52 -1.14 11.97
N PRO A 81 4.12 -2.34 11.51
CA PRO A 81 3.35 -3.27 12.33
C PRO A 81 4.09 -3.73 13.59
N ALA A 82 5.41 -3.98 13.50
CA ALA A 82 6.21 -4.38 14.67
C ALA A 82 6.26 -3.25 15.72
N ILE A 83 6.53 -2.01 15.30
CA ILE A 83 6.50 -0.84 16.19
C ILE A 83 5.10 -0.69 16.79
N GLY A 84 4.06 -0.77 15.96
CA GLY A 84 2.67 -0.70 16.40
C GLY A 84 2.33 -1.77 17.45
N GLY A 85 2.69 -3.02 17.18
CA GLY A 85 2.44 -4.15 18.08
C GLY A 85 3.19 -4.03 19.42
N VAL A 86 4.47 -3.67 19.39
CA VAL A 86 5.29 -3.53 20.62
C VAL A 86 4.76 -2.39 21.52
N PHE A 87 4.49 -1.23 20.94
CA PHE A 87 4.05 -0.05 21.71
C PHE A 87 2.58 -0.12 22.14
N SER A 88 1.75 -0.93 21.49
CA SER A 88 0.37 -1.19 21.92
C SER A 88 0.29 -1.92 23.27
N LYS A 89 1.39 -2.55 23.74
CA LYS A 89 1.48 -3.09 25.12
C LYS A 89 1.33 -2.01 26.18
N THR A 90 1.82 -0.81 25.92
CA THR A 90 1.77 0.30 26.89
C THR A 90 0.35 0.92 26.90
N SER A 91 -0.16 1.26 25.73
CA SER A 91 -1.55 1.67 25.52
C SER A 91 -1.89 1.58 24.02
N LEU A 92 -3.17 1.48 23.69
CA LEU A 92 -3.64 1.43 22.29
C LEU A 92 -3.39 2.76 21.54
N GLU A 93 -3.23 3.86 22.26
CA GLU A 93 -2.97 5.19 21.71
C GLU A 93 -1.49 5.43 21.38
N MET A 94 -0.58 4.70 22.06
CA MET A 94 0.88 4.93 21.97
C MET A 94 1.42 4.82 20.53
N PRO A 95 1.03 3.83 19.71
CA PRO A 95 1.45 3.78 18.31
C PRO A 95 1.08 5.03 17.50
N PHE A 96 -0.09 5.63 17.80
CA PHE A 96 -0.54 6.85 17.12
C PHE A 96 0.27 8.07 17.55
N TYR A 97 0.64 8.19 18.83
CA TYR A 97 1.55 9.24 19.28
C TYR A 97 2.92 9.14 18.61
N ILE A 98 3.49 7.94 18.51
CA ILE A 98 4.78 7.70 17.84
C ILE A 98 4.70 8.08 16.37
N ALA A 99 3.64 7.66 15.67
CA ALA A 99 3.42 8.00 14.27
C ALA A 99 3.23 9.52 14.09
N GLY A 100 2.50 10.18 14.99
CA GLY A 100 2.29 11.62 14.99
C GLY A 100 3.59 12.40 15.20
N ILE A 101 4.39 12.01 16.18
CA ILE A 101 5.71 12.61 16.46
C ILE A 101 6.65 12.41 15.27
N SER A 102 6.73 11.19 14.73
CA SER A 102 7.58 10.89 13.56
C SER A 102 7.16 11.72 12.34
N SER A 103 5.85 11.89 12.12
CA SER A 103 5.32 12.74 11.05
C SER A 103 5.63 14.21 11.29
N LEU A 104 5.55 14.68 12.55
CA LEU A 104 5.91 16.07 12.93
C LEU A 104 7.40 16.35 12.71
N ILE A 105 8.27 15.43 13.10
CA ILE A 105 9.71 15.52 12.83
C ILE A 105 9.96 15.60 11.32
N THR A 106 9.31 14.72 10.55
CA THR A 106 9.42 14.72 9.08
C THR A 106 8.92 16.04 8.48
N PHE A 107 7.82 16.60 9.00
CA PHE A 107 7.31 17.91 8.59
C PHE A 107 8.35 19.01 8.81
N LEU A 108 8.97 19.05 9.98
CA LEU A 108 10.03 20.00 10.29
C LEU A 108 11.25 19.82 9.35
N LEU A 109 11.67 18.58 9.09
CA LEU A 109 12.73 18.30 8.13
C LEU A 109 12.37 18.81 6.73
N VAL A 110 11.14 18.61 6.28
CA VAL A 110 10.68 19.14 4.98
C VAL A 110 10.74 20.67 4.96
N LEU A 111 10.34 21.34 6.03
CA LEU A 111 10.38 22.80 6.10
C LEU A 111 11.80 23.35 6.03
N PHE A 112 12.74 22.74 6.75
CA PHE A 112 14.10 23.30 6.91
C PHE A 112 15.09 22.75 5.88
N VAL A 113 14.96 21.49 5.46
CA VAL A 113 15.95 20.81 4.61
C VAL A 113 15.52 20.75 3.15
N LEU A 114 14.22 20.51 2.89
CA LEU A 114 13.75 20.31 1.52
C LEU A 114 13.76 21.66 0.76
N LYS A 115 14.41 21.68 -0.40
CA LYS A 115 14.38 22.84 -1.31
C LYS A 115 13.20 22.70 -2.26
N GLU A 116 12.65 23.83 -2.75
CA GLU A 116 11.62 23.77 -3.79
C GLU A 116 12.25 23.30 -5.11
N SER A 117 11.61 22.29 -5.75
CA SER A 117 12.10 21.72 -7.02
C SER A 117 11.46 22.38 -8.25
N LEU A 118 10.27 22.97 -8.09
CA LEU A 118 9.53 23.53 -9.20
C LEU A 118 9.91 24.99 -9.41
N THR A 119 10.62 25.30 -10.49
CA THR A 119 10.94 26.68 -10.89
C THR A 119 9.70 27.47 -11.26
N GLU A 120 9.73 28.81 -11.11
CA GLU A 120 8.58 29.65 -11.44
C GLU A 120 8.17 29.54 -12.92
N GLU A 121 9.14 29.34 -13.80
CA GLU A 121 8.93 29.17 -15.24
C GLU A 121 8.20 27.85 -15.57
N ALA A 122 8.46 26.78 -14.83
CA ALA A 122 7.84 25.47 -15.03
C ALA A 122 6.42 25.39 -14.46
N ARG A 123 5.99 26.32 -13.59
CA ARG A 123 4.66 26.31 -12.96
C ARG A 123 3.47 26.49 -13.92
N GLY A 124 3.72 26.90 -15.15
CA GLY A 124 2.68 27.17 -16.18
C GLY A 124 2.52 26.13 -17.29
N GLN A 125 3.51 25.24 -17.49
CA GLN A 125 3.65 24.50 -18.75
C GLN A 125 3.02 23.09 -18.78
N HIS A 126 2.50 22.54 -17.69
CA HIS A 126 2.08 21.13 -17.61
C HIS A 126 0.55 20.94 -17.58
N ALA A 127 -0.16 21.54 -18.53
CA ALA A 127 -1.53 21.16 -18.85
C ALA A 127 -1.59 20.33 -20.14
N GLY A 128 -0.85 19.22 -20.19
CA GLY A 128 -1.03 18.23 -21.25
C GLY A 128 -2.45 17.67 -21.21
N LYS A 129 -3.13 17.54 -22.37
CA LYS A 129 -4.44 16.91 -22.50
C LYS A 129 -4.35 15.50 -21.91
N ARG A 130 -5.06 15.25 -20.81
CA ARG A 130 -5.19 13.91 -20.25
C ARG A 130 -6.06 13.10 -21.23
N PRO A 131 -5.62 11.91 -21.69
CA PRO A 131 -6.49 11.06 -22.48
C PRO A 131 -7.75 10.72 -21.68
N PRO A 132 -8.91 10.61 -22.33
CA PRO A 132 -10.15 10.32 -21.64
C PRO A 132 -10.05 8.94 -20.96
N MET A 133 -10.44 8.89 -19.69
CA MET A 133 -10.40 7.69 -18.83
C MET A 133 -11.09 6.49 -19.48
N ARG A 134 -12.11 6.75 -20.30
CA ARG A 134 -12.87 5.75 -21.03
C ARG A 134 -12.03 4.98 -22.05
N GLU A 135 -11.08 5.62 -22.73
CA GLU A 135 -10.20 4.96 -23.70
C GLU A 135 -9.23 3.99 -23.01
N ALA A 136 -8.73 4.36 -21.83
CA ALA A 136 -7.85 3.48 -21.06
C ALA A 136 -8.60 2.25 -20.52
N LEU A 137 -9.89 2.39 -20.17
CA LEU A 137 -10.72 1.28 -19.66
C LEU A 137 -11.18 0.32 -20.75
N ASN A 138 -11.31 0.77 -21.99
CA ASN A 138 -11.70 -0.08 -23.12
C ASN A 138 -10.49 -0.70 -23.87
N GLY A 139 -9.27 -0.42 -23.42
CA GLY A 139 -8.05 -0.93 -24.04
C GLY A 139 -7.62 -2.31 -23.54
N PRO A 140 -6.63 -2.93 -24.18
CA PRO A 140 -6.12 -4.27 -23.81
C PRO A 140 -5.49 -4.33 -22.41
N SER A 141 -5.33 -3.18 -21.76
CA SER A 141 -4.81 -3.05 -20.40
C SER A 141 -5.88 -3.03 -19.32
N SER A 142 -7.18 -3.03 -19.67
CA SER A 142 -8.30 -2.94 -18.72
C SER A 142 -8.27 -4.07 -17.68
N MET A 143 -7.96 -5.28 -18.10
CA MET A 143 -7.84 -6.44 -17.21
C MET A 143 -6.81 -6.24 -16.10
N LEU A 144 -5.72 -5.51 -16.37
CA LEU A 144 -4.69 -5.23 -15.36
C LEU A 144 -5.18 -4.28 -14.26
N PHE A 145 -6.09 -3.35 -14.60
CA PHE A 145 -6.71 -2.46 -13.61
C PHE A 145 -7.66 -3.24 -12.70
N PHE A 146 -8.50 -4.12 -13.26
CA PHE A 146 -9.39 -4.97 -12.45
C PHE A 146 -8.60 -5.95 -11.60
N LEU A 147 -7.55 -6.57 -12.14
CA LEU A 147 -6.66 -7.42 -11.35
C LEU A 147 -6.08 -6.63 -10.15
N GLN A 148 -5.58 -5.41 -10.36
CA GLN A 148 -5.08 -4.57 -9.28
C GLN A 148 -6.16 -4.26 -8.24
N LEU A 149 -7.40 -3.97 -8.69
CA LEU A 149 -8.54 -3.77 -7.80
C LEU A 149 -8.77 -4.98 -6.90
N PHE A 150 -8.87 -6.18 -7.47
CA PHE A 150 -9.15 -7.41 -6.72
C PHE A 150 -8.01 -7.78 -5.78
N VAL A 151 -6.76 -7.62 -6.22
CA VAL A 151 -5.57 -7.85 -5.37
C VAL A 151 -5.57 -6.90 -4.17
N SER A 152 -5.84 -5.61 -4.39
CA SER A 152 -5.87 -4.61 -3.32
C SER A 152 -7.08 -4.77 -2.40
N LEU A 153 -8.22 -5.18 -2.94
CA LEU A 153 -9.42 -5.50 -2.17
C LEU A 153 -9.18 -6.70 -1.25
N SER A 154 -8.60 -7.77 -1.78
CA SER A 154 -8.31 -8.99 -1.01
C SER A 154 -7.26 -8.72 0.08
N LEU A 155 -6.19 -7.97 -0.25
CA LEU A 155 -5.15 -7.60 0.72
C LEU A 155 -5.72 -6.76 1.85
N SER A 156 -6.46 -5.69 1.53
CA SER A 156 -7.00 -4.79 2.56
C SER A 156 -8.12 -5.41 3.38
N GLY A 157 -8.89 -6.34 2.79
CA GLY A 157 -9.84 -7.18 3.52
C GLY A 157 -9.16 -8.09 4.53
N LEU A 158 -8.05 -8.75 4.12
CA LEU A 158 -7.22 -9.56 5.00
C LEU A 158 -6.62 -8.70 6.12
N GLU A 159 -6.00 -7.56 5.80
CA GLU A 159 -5.41 -6.66 6.80
C GLU A 159 -6.43 -6.22 7.86
N ALA A 160 -7.68 -6.01 7.47
CA ALA A 160 -8.75 -5.59 8.38
C ALA A 160 -9.30 -6.70 9.26
N THR A 161 -9.25 -7.96 8.82
CA THR A 161 -9.91 -9.09 9.50
C THR A 161 -8.94 -10.05 10.18
N PHE A 162 -7.68 -10.11 9.74
CA PHE A 162 -6.72 -11.11 10.23
C PHE A 162 -6.43 -10.99 11.72
N ALA A 163 -6.41 -9.78 12.28
CA ALA A 163 -6.17 -9.58 13.71
C ALA A 163 -7.27 -10.25 14.57
N TYR A 164 -8.52 -10.10 14.17
CA TYR A 164 -9.67 -10.74 14.83
C TYR A 164 -9.67 -12.25 14.63
N PHE A 165 -9.38 -12.70 13.41
CA PHE A 165 -9.29 -14.12 13.07
C PHE A 165 -8.21 -14.83 13.89
N ALA A 166 -7.01 -14.29 13.94
CA ALA A 166 -5.89 -14.89 14.67
C ALA A 166 -6.07 -14.82 16.20
N ALA A 167 -6.78 -13.82 16.71
CA ALA A 167 -7.16 -13.76 18.11
C ALA A 167 -8.18 -14.85 18.48
N ASP A 168 -9.16 -15.09 17.60
CA ASP A 168 -10.23 -16.07 17.81
C ASP A 168 -9.74 -17.52 17.64
N THR A 169 -8.92 -17.79 16.60
CA THR A 169 -8.46 -19.15 16.29
C THR A 169 -7.22 -19.59 17.05
N ALA A 170 -6.28 -18.67 17.29
CA ALA A 170 -4.96 -18.99 17.86
C ALA A 170 -4.62 -18.21 19.13
N GLY A 171 -5.55 -17.36 19.65
CA GLY A 171 -5.33 -16.55 20.85
C GLY A 171 -4.21 -15.52 20.74
N LEU A 172 -3.85 -15.08 19.51
CA LEU A 172 -2.73 -14.19 19.25
C LEU A 172 -3.08 -12.73 19.62
N GLY A 173 -2.17 -12.08 20.34
CA GLY A 173 -2.28 -10.70 20.74
C GLY A 173 -1.68 -9.72 19.72
N THR A 174 -1.77 -8.43 20.04
CA THR A 174 -1.31 -7.33 19.16
C THR A 174 0.18 -7.39 18.84
N VAL A 175 0.99 -7.91 19.75
CA VAL A 175 2.45 -8.01 19.60
C VAL A 175 2.82 -9.12 18.63
N GLU A 176 2.23 -10.29 18.82
CA GLU A 176 2.41 -11.44 17.93
C GLU A 176 2.00 -11.05 16.51
N LEU A 177 0.86 -10.37 16.35
CA LEU A 177 0.39 -9.83 15.08
C LEU A 177 1.37 -8.83 14.46
N GLY A 178 1.96 -7.95 15.29
CA GLY A 178 3.01 -7.03 14.84
C GLY A 178 4.21 -7.75 14.22
N TYR A 179 4.69 -8.82 14.87
CA TYR A 179 5.80 -9.66 14.35
C TYR A 179 5.38 -10.46 13.10
N ILE A 180 4.18 -11.01 13.08
CA ILE A 180 3.66 -11.75 11.92
C ILE A 180 3.63 -10.85 10.67
N PHE A 181 3.05 -9.65 10.78
CA PHE A 181 3.01 -8.69 9.66
C PHE A 181 4.41 -8.17 9.28
N MET A 182 5.31 -8.01 10.24
CA MET A 182 6.70 -7.65 9.96
C MET A 182 7.39 -8.73 9.13
N ILE A 183 7.27 -10.01 9.53
CA ILE A 183 7.90 -11.14 8.83
C ILE A 183 7.28 -11.31 7.44
N MET A 184 5.95 -11.20 7.31
CA MET A 184 5.24 -11.18 6.04
C MET A 184 5.77 -10.07 5.12
N GLY A 185 5.87 -8.84 5.64
CA GLY A 185 6.39 -7.69 4.90
C GLY A 185 7.84 -7.89 4.46
N LEU A 186 8.68 -8.44 5.34
CA LEU A 186 10.09 -8.75 5.03
C LEU A 186 10.20 -9.82 3.93
N ALA A 187 9.43 -10.91 4.03
CA ALA A 187 9.38 -11.95 3.02
C ALA A 187 8.97 -11.40 1.65
N GLY A 188 7.91 -10.57 1.61
CA GLY A 188 7.48 -9.89 0.38
C GLY A 188 8.55 -8.95 -0.18
N ALA A 189 9.19 -8.15 0.67
CA ALA A 189 10.24 -7.21 0.26
C ALA A 189 11.48 -7.91 -0.31
N ILE A 190 11.92 -9.03 0.29
CA ILE A 190 13.05 -9.84 -0.21
C ILE A 190 12.72 -10.38 -1.62
N VAL A 191 11.53 -10.91 -1.80
CA VAL A 191 11.10 -11.44 -3.10
C VAL A 191 10.96 -10.32 -4.13
N GLN A 192 10.36 -9.21 -3.76
CA GLN A 192 10.19 -8.04 -4.63
C GLN A 192 11.54 -7.46 -5.08
N GLY A 193 12.50 -7.29 -4.17
CA GLY A 193 13.82 -6.72 -4.48
C GLY A 193 14.77 -7.70 -5.18
N GLY A 194 14.69 -9.00 -4.86
CA GLY A 194 15.66 -10.00 -5.32
C GLY A 194 15.20 -10.89 -6.47
N LEU A 195 13.93 -11.28 -6.49
CA LEU A 195 13.43 -12.33 -7.39
C LEU A 195 12.58 -11.81 -8.54
N VAL A 196 11.75 -10.78 -8.33
CA VAL A 196 10.80 -10.29 -9.34
C VAL A 196 11.51 -9.93 -10.64
N GLY A 197 12.61 -9.15 -10.57
CA GLY A 197 13.35 -8.75 -11.75
C GLY A 197 13.99 -9.92 -12.54
N ARG A 198 14.43 -10.97 -11.82
CA ARG A 198 14.98 -12.18 -12.46
C ARG A 198 13.89 -13.04 -13.09
N LEU A 199 12.77 -13.20 -12.37
CA LEU A 199 11.63 -14.00 -12.84
C LEU A 199 10.98 -13.35 -14.07
N THR A 200 10.76 -12.03 -14.05
CA THR A 200 10.17 -11.30 -15.18
C THR A 200 11.07 -11.31 -16.41
N LYS A 201 12.41 -11.24 -16.24
CA LYS A 201 13.34 -11.39 -17.35
C LYS A 201 13.33 -12.78 -17.96
N LYS A 202 13.18 -13.82 -17.14
CA LYS A 202 13.25 -15.22 -17.59
C LYS A 202 11.93 -15.75 -18.15
N PHE A 203 10.80 -15.41 -17.52
CA PHE A 203 9.51 -16.00 -17.81
C PHE A 203 8.46 -15.00 -18.32
N GLY A 204 8.76 -13.70 -18.30
CA GLY A 204 7.85 -12.62 -18.66
C GLY A 204 6.91 -12.21 -17.52
N GLU A 205 6.38 -10.98 -17.59
CA GLU A 205 5.49 -10.42 -16.58
C GLU A 205 4.17 -11.21 -16.42
N PRO A 206 3.50 -11.68 -17.50
CA PRO A 206 2.24 -12.42 -17.36
C PRO A 206 2.40 -13.68 -16.51
N PHE A 207 3.46 -14.45 -16.72
CA PHE A 207 3.72 -15.66 -15.93
C PHE A 207 3.97 -15.34 -14.45
N VAL A 208 4.75 -14.28 -14.17
CA VAL A 208 5.05 -13.88 -12.80
C VAL A 208 3.80 -13.38 -12.06
N ILE A 209 2.89 -12.68 -12.77
CA ILE A 209 1.58 -12.29 -12.23
C ILE A 209 0.76 -13.52 -11.88
N GLN A 210 0.62 -14.48 -12.78
CA GLN A 210 -0.13 -15.72 -12.53
C GLN A 210 0.45 -16.51 -11.36
N LEU A 211 1.78 -16.66 -11.30
CA LEU A 211 2.46 -17.31 -10.19
C LEU A 211 2.19 -16.59 -8.87
N GLY A 212 2.26 -15.24 -8.86
CA GLY A 212 1.96 -14.43 -7.69
C GLY A 212 0.53 -14.62 -7.20
N VAL A 213 -0.44 -14.63 -8.12
CA VAL A 213 -1.85 -14.88 -7.81
C VAL A 213 -2.06 -16.28 -7.25
N ALA A 214 -1.46 -17.31 -7.85
CA ALA A 214 -1.55 -18.69 -7.38
C ALA A 214 -0.94 -18.86 -5.97
N VAL A 215 0.22 -18.27 -5.72
CA VAL A 215 0.87 -18.29 -4.38
C VAL A 215 0.04 -17.51 -3.36
N SER A 216 -0.57 -16.37 -3.73
CA SER A 216 -1.49 -15.64 -2.86
C SER A 216 -2.75 -16.45 -2.53
N ALA A 217 -3.34 -17.13 -3.52
CA ALA A 217 -4.48 -18.02 -3.31
C ALA A 217 -4.14 -19.18 -2.36
N LEU A 218 -2.95 -19.78 -2.52
CA LEU A 218 -2.45 -20.80 -1.59
C LEU A 218 -2.29 -20.21 -0.18
N GLY A 219 -1.75 -19.00 -0.05
CA GLY A 219 -1.66 -18.31 1.23
C GLY A 219 -3.03 -18.12 1.90
N PHE A 220 -4.04 -17.63 1.16
CA PHE A 220 -5.41 -17.52 1.65
C PHE A 220 -6.00 -18.85 2.11
N PHE A 221 -5.76 -19.91 1.33
CA PHE A 221 -6.22 -21.26 1.70
C PHE A 221 -5.56 -21.75 3.00
N LEU A 222 -4.24 -21.57 3.13
CA LEU A 222 -3.50 -22.00 4.32
C LEU A 222 -3.89 -21.19 5.57
N ILE A 223 -4.23 -19.91 5.44
CA ILE A 223 -4.68 -19.07 6.56
C ILE A 223 -5.90 -19.67 7.28
N LEU A 224 -6.77 -20.41 6.57
CA LEU A 224 -7.92 -21.10 7.19
C LEU A 224 -7.53 -22.17 8.22
N PHE A 225 -6.28 -22.61 8.23
CA PHE A 225 -5.71 -23.62 9.13
C PHE A 225 -4.73 -23.04 10.15
N VAL A 226 -4.83 -21.75 10.42
CA VAL A 226 -4.02 -21.10 11.47
C VAL A 226 -4.51 -21.56 12.84
N ASP A 227 -3.58 -22.08 13.65
CA ASP A 227 -3.83 -22.58 14.99
C ASP A 227 -2.79 -22.08 16.02
N ASP A 228 -1.66 -21.51 15.56
CA ASP A 228 -0.64 -20.95 16.41
C ASP A 228 0.13 -19.79 15.73
N PHE A 229 1.11 -19.20 16.46
CA PHE A 229 1.97 -18.15 15.96
C PHE A 229 2.82 -18.57 14.75
N LEU A 230 3.31 -19.81 14.74
CA LEU A 230 4.20 -20.29 13.68
C LEU A 230 3.43 -20.49 12.37
N THR A 231 2.29 -21.16 12.42
CA THR A 231 1.41 -21.37 11.28
C THR A 231 0.89 -20.05 10.73
N ALA A 232 0.47 -19.12 11.59
CA ALA A 232 0.08 -17.78 11.21
C ALA A 232 1.22 -17.05 10.46
N THR A 233 2.44 -17.13 10.99
CA THR A 233 3.62 -16.48 10.38
C THR A 233 3.95 -17.07 9.03
N ILE A 234 3.99 -18.39 8.91
CA ILE A 234 4.34 -19.07 7.65
C ILE A 234 3.27 -18.82 6.58
N PHE A 235 2.00 -19.00 6.93
CA PHE A 235 0.91 -18.90 5.96
C PHE A 235 0.71 -17.47 5.46
N LEU A 236 0.80 -16.50 6.37
CA LEU A 236 0.75 -15.10 5.99
C LEU A 236 1.97 -14.68 5.16
N SER A 237 3.16 -15.25 5.44
CA SER A 237 4.37 -15.00 4.64
C SER A 237 4.25 -15.57 3.23
N ILE A 238 3.66 -16.75 3.04
CA ILE A 238 3.36 -17.30 1.72
C ILE A 238 2.45 -16.35 0.94
N PHE A 239 1.38 -15.88 1.57
CA PHE A 239 0.51 -14.86 0.98
C PHE A 239 1.30 -13.59 0.61
N GLY A 240 2.12 -13.07 1.52
CA GLY A 240 2.95 -11.86 1.32
C GLY A 240 3.94 -12.00 0.16
N ILE A 241 4.55 -13.16 0.00
CA ILE A 241 5.43 -13.50 -1.14
C ILE A 241 4.65 -13.44 -2.46
N GLY A 242 3.48 -14.08 -2.53
CA GLY A 242 2.63 -14.04 -3.72
C GLY A 242 2.18 -12.63 -4.06
N ASN A 243 1.66 -11.90 -3.09
CA ASN A 243 1.19 -10.52 -3.28
C ASN A 243 2.32 -9.56 -3.66
N GLY A 244 3.52 -9.73 -3.08
CA GLY A 244 4.68 -8.88 -3.31
C GLY A 244 5.20 -8.87 -4.74
N VAL A 245 4.93 -9.93 -5.53
CA VAL A 245 5.35 -9.99 -6.94
C VAL A 245 4.31 -9.44 -7.92
N ILE A 246 3.03 -9.38 -7.54
CA ILE A 246 1.94 -9.01 -8.46
C ILE A 246 2.04 -7.54 -8.86
N ARG A 247 2.03 -6.63 -7.90
CA ARG A 247 1.97 -5.18 -8.15
C ARG A 247 3.11 -4.67 -9.05
N PRO A 248 4.39 -4.97 -8.79
CA PRO A 248 5.48 -4.52 -9.65
C PRO A 248 5.41 -5.14 -11.05
N SER A 249 4.97 -6.40 -11.18
CA SER A 249 4.82 -7.06 -12.47
C SER A 249 3.65 -6.49 -13.27
N VAL A 250 2.52 -6.18 -12.63
CA VAL A 250 1.38 -5.49 -13.25
C VAL A 250 1.80 -4.10 -13.75
N ALA A 251 2.49 -3.33 -12.91
CA ALA A 251 2.98 -2.00 -13.29
C ALA A 251 3.95 -2.08 -14.48
N ALA A 252 4.89 -3.04 -14.48
CA ALA A 252 5.83 -3.26 -15.59
C ALA A 252 5.11 -3.66 -16.88
N LEU A 253 4.16 -4.59 -16.82
CA LEU A 253 3.38 -5.02 -17.97
C LEU A 253 2.51 -3.88 -18.53
N LEU A 254 1.88 -3.10 -17.64
CA LEU A 254 1.08 -1.94 -18.00
C LEU A 254 1.91 -0.90 -18.75
N THR A 255 3.14 -0.61 -18.28
CA THR A 255 4.01 0.37 -18.92
C THR A 255 4.45 -0.06 -20.32
N LYS A 256 4.62 -1.35 -20.56
CA LYS A 256 4.95 -1.91 -21.89
C LYS A 256 3.77 -1.85 -22.87
N LYS A 257 2.52 -1.93 -22.36
CA LYS A 257 1.30 -1.96 -23.17
C LYS A 257 0.58 -0.62 -23.26
N ALA A 258 0.96 0.39 -22.47
CA ALA A 258 0.25 1.66 -22.42
C ALA A 258 0.44 2.49 -23.70
N THR A 259 -0.61 2.63 -24.48
CA THR A 259 -0.69 3.53 -25.64
C THR A 259 -1.04 4.97 -25.26
N ALA A 260 -1.66 5.16 -24.10
CA ALA A 260 -2.21 6.45 -23.63
C ALA A 260 -1.24 7.30 -22.78
N GLY A 261 0.06 6.95 -22.75
CA GLY A 261 1.07 7.62 -21.93
C GLY A 261 1.21 7.06 -20.51
N TYR A 262 2.47 6.96 -20.06
CA TYR A 262 2.88 6.36 -18.80
C TYR A 262 2.14 6.91 -17.56
N GLY A 263 2.05 8.24 -17.44
CA GLY A 263 1.45 8.89 -16.27
C GLY A 263 -0.06 8.67 -16.12
N SER A 264 -0.79 8.57 -17.24
CA SER A 264 -2.22 8.29 -17.24
C SER A 264 -2.52 6.85 -16.81
N ALA A 265 -1.76 5.89 -17.36
CA ALA A 265 -1.92 4.47 -17.04
C ALA A 265 -1.59 4.16 -15.57
N THR A 266 -0.49 4.70 -15.05
CA THR A 266 -0.10 4.52 -13.64
C THR A 266 -1.05 5.24 -12.69
N GLY A 267 -1.57 6.41 -13.05
CA GLY A 267 -2.60 7.13 -12.28
C GLY A 267 -3.89 6.31 -12.17
N LEU A 268 -4.34 5.70 -13.27
CA LEU A 268 -5.51 4.84 -13.28
C LEU A 268 -5.30 3.57 -12.45
N LEU A 269 -4.12 2.93 -12.58
CA LEU A 269 -3.75 1.77 -11.74
C LEU A 269 -3.83 2.11 -10.25
N SER A 270 -3.31 3.29 -9.85
CA SER A 270 -3.37 3.75 -8.46
C SER A 270 -4.81 4.05 -8.02
N SER A 271 -5.68 4.49 -8.92
CA SER A 271 -7.10 4.71 -8.61
C SER A 271 -7.82 3.38 -8.33
N PHE A 272 -7.56 2.34 -9.11
CA PHE A 272 -8.12 1.00 -8.88
C PHE A 272 -7.54 0.36 -7.60
N ASP A 273 -6.26 0.55 -7.31
CA ASP A 273 -5.63 0.16 -6.03
C ASP A 273 -6.36 0.82 -4.84
N SER A 274 -6.61 2.14 -4.94
CA SER A 274 -7.31 2.88 -3.89
C SER A 274 -8.75 2.44 -3.70
N LEU A 275 -9.48 2.14 -4.78
CA LEU A 275 -10.83 1.60 -4.70
C LEU A 275 -10.85 0.24 -3.98
N GLY A 276 -9.90 -0.65 -4.29
CA GLY A 276 -9.75 -1.92 -3.58
C GLY A 276 -9.53 -1.73 -2.08
N ARG A 277 -8.66 -0.78 -1.71
CA ARG A 277 -8.38 -0.44 -0.30
C ARG A 277 -9.55 0.22 0.42
N ILE A 278 -10.44 0.92 -0.28
CA ILE A 278 -11.65 1.50 0.30
C ILE A 278 -12.72 0.42 0.52
N ILE A 279 -12.92 -0.45 -0.45
CA ILE A 279 -14.00 -1.45 -0.44
C ILE A 279 -13.60 -2.68 0.40
N GLY A 280 -12.32 -3.04 0.42
CA GLY A 280 -11.83 -4.26 1.07
C GLY A 280 -12.17 -4.38 2.54
N PRO A 281 -11.84 -3.40 3.41
CA PRO A 281 -12.13 -3.49 4.83
C PRO A 281 -13.62 -3.60 5.17
N PRO A 282 -14.54 -2.79 4.64
CA PRO A 282 -15.98 -2.97 4.88
C PRO A 282 -16.52 -4.31 4.39
N LEU A 283 -16.10 -4.73 3.19
CA LEU A 283 -16.52 -6.01 2.62
C LEU A 283 -15.95 -7.18 3.42
N GLY A 284 -14.65 -7.12 3.77
CA GLY A 284 -14.00 -8.13 4.60
C GLY A 284 -14.65 -8.24 5.98
N GLY A 285 -14.91 -7.11 6.63
CA GLY A 285 -15.62 -7.08 7.93
C GLY A 285 -17.05 -7.62 7.86
N TRP A 286 -17.77 -7.29 6.79
CA TRP A 286 -19.12 -7.86 6.56
C TRP A 286 -19.07 -9.38 6.35
N LEU A 287 -18.17 -9.88 5.50
CA LEU A 287 -17.99 -11.32 5.30
C LEU A 287 -17.58 -12.01 6.59
N PHE A 288 -16.69 -11.40 7.37
CA PHE A 288 -16.23 -11.92 8.66
C PHE A 288 -17.39 -12.04 9.67
N SER A 289 -18.34 -11.11 9.66
CA SER A 289 -19.52 -11.15 10.53
C SER A 289 -20.48 -12.32 10.21
N ILE A 290 -20.44 -12.84 8.98
CA ILE A 290 -21.22 -14.01 8.57
C ILE A 290 -20.49 -15.31 8.98
N ALA A 291 -19.22 -15.42 8.64
CA ALA A 291 -18.34 -16.48 9.14
C ALA A 291 -16.87 -16.01 9.06
N ILE A 292 -16.09 -16.36 10.10
CA ILE A 292 -14.71 -15.89 10.30
C ILE A 292 -13.76 -16.26 9.12
N GLY A 293 -14.02 -17.35 8.40
CA GLY A 293 -13.23 -17.80 7.24
C GLY A 293 -13.64 -17.18 5.90
N LEU A 294 -14.82 -16.57 5.78
CA LEU A 294 -15.36 -16.08 4.51
C LEU A 294 -14.49 -15.01 3.81
N PRO A 295 -13.85 -14.07 4.49
CA PRO A 295 -12.95 -13.13 3.83
C PRO A 295 -11.82 -13.82 3.06
N TYR A 296 -11.26 -14.90 3.61
CA TYR A 296 -10.15 -15.66 3.01
C TYR A 296 -10.64 -16.54 1.86
N ILE A 297 -11.80 -17.17 2.01
CA ILE A 297 -12.45 -17.92 0.93
C ILE A 297 -12.77 -16.99 -0.25
N SER A 298 -13.27 -15.78 0.02
CA SER A 298 -13.51 -14.80 -1.03
C SER A 298 -12.21 -14.37 -1.73
N GLY A 299 -11.10 -14.26 -0.98
CA GLY A 299 -9.77 -13.99 -1.53
C GLY A 299 -9.28 -15.11 -2.47
N ILE A 300 -9.52 -16.38 -2.11
CA ILE A 300 -9.24 -17.53 -3.00
C ILE A 300 -10.06 -17.42 -4.29
N LEU A 301 -11.36 -17.19 -4.18
CA LEU A 301 -12.26 -17.10 -5.36
C LEU A 301 -11.86 -15.95 -6.27
N LEU A 302 -11.55 -14.78 -5.73
CA LEU A 302 -11.08 -13.62 -6.51
C LEU A 302 -9.72 -13.87 -7.18
N SER A 303 -8.92 -14.78 -6.65
CA SER A 303 -7.64 -15.17 -7.25
C SER A 303 -7.79 -16.14 -8.42
N VAL A 304 -8.94 -16.76 -8.60
CA VAL A 304 -9.23 -17.72 -9.70
C VAL A 304 -9.85 -16.98 -10.93
N ILE A 305 -10.41 -15.81 -10.72
CA ILE A 305 -11.00 -14.97 -11.78
C ILE A 305 -9.91 -14.17 -12.51
#